data_dcb1dba392b25d38c4a322e5fc6a38ca
#
_entry.id   dcb1dba392b25d38c4a322e5fc6a38ca
#
_cell.length_a   1.000
_cell.length_b   1.000
_cell.length_c   1.000
_cell.angle_alpha   90.00
_cell.angle_beta   90.00
_cell.angle_gamma   90.00
#
_symmetry.space_group_name_H-M   'P 1'
#
loop_
_entity.id
_entity.type
_entity.pdbx_description
1 polymer ?
#
loop_
_entity_poly.entity_id
_entity_poly.type
_entity_poly.pdbx_seq_one_letter_code
_entity_poly.pdbx_strand_id
1 'polypeptide(L)'
;MRTLRAYLFPGEAETDPGFREEVDRASVRALRTIGWINLLMPTTGLVVHVLAQWIEPIQHNPVYPWTVLAFLILGGATLSLAETGWARTRARWLTLANGFLSGVLLVTFDLVGGGAEMAELRSFLNMVVVLLIGTAIVPALPWQILLLGGGLGLFHFCAAGLSANAGWTAQVSLHHYAGLDVILLLCVALAALNYRKLYETYRAHRNEIETHERLLISENAALLGKLAATISHELNSPLGAVNSALDSLARLENRREQNALDDAVRTHELHQTLIVTAQSSLAGMRQAIARMQRFTNLDRSEAHDVDLKQLLSDVTMLLEPEWAGRVELKMSCGELPRVTVRPQQISAVLAKLIQNAIQASSPRGKVELSADCRNGSVEVMVRDHGPGFSPEDAAVLFEPGFRVRDGRVKAGRWGLFSSRQVLREHGGELAIRTDPGQGATMVLTLPRESPLARP
;
A
#
# COMPACT_ATOMS: atom_id res chain seq x y z
N MET A 1 20.84 -4.55 -34.16
CA MET A 1 21.40 -5.36 -33.05
C MET A 1 21.16 -4.78 -31.64
N ARG A 2 21.31 -3.47 -31.39
CA ARG A 2 21.04 -2.87 -30.06
C ARG A 2 19.60 -3.04 -29.59
N THR A 3 18.62 -2.89 -30.48
CA THR A 3 17.18 -3.06 -30.18
C THR A 3 16.79 -4.49 -29.83
N LEU A 4 17.31 -5.49 -30.51
CA LEU A 4 17.05 -6.90 -30.21
C LEU A 4 17.66 -7.32 -28.87
N ARG A 5 18.87 -6.84 -28.58
CA ARG A 5 19.53 -7.10 -27.30
C ARG A 5 18.76 -6.49 -26.12
N ALA A 6 18.27 -5.25 -26.25
CA ALA A 6 17.44 -4.62 -25.23
C ALA A 6 16.09 -5.34 -25.03
N TYR A 7 15.56 -5.95 -26.09
CA TYR A 7 14.33 -6.72 -26.03
C TYR A 7 14.51 -8.06 -25.32
N LEU A 8 15.59 -8.78 -25.61
CA LEU A 8 15.88 -10.08 -25.01
C LEU A 8 16.46 -9.97 -23.57
N PHE A 9 17.16 -8.89 -23.29
CA PHE A 9 17.84 -8.65 -22.02
C PHE A 9 17.47 -7.26 -21.49
N PRO A 10 16.31 -7.10 -20.84
CA PRO A 10 15.88 -5.82 -20.28
C PRO A 10 16.69 -5.48 -19.01
N GLY A 11 17.95 -5.02 -19.20
CA GLY A 11 18.94 -4.81 -18.15
C GLY A 11 18.53 -3.79 -17.10
N GLU A 12 17.80 -2.72 -17.49
CA GLU A 12 17.34 -1.69 -16.54
C GLU A 12 16.36 -2.25 -15.51
N ALA A 13 15.44 -3.11 -15.93
CA ALA A 13 14.47 -3.73 -15.03
C ALA A 13 15.16 -4.68 -14.01
N GLU A 14 16.14 -5.44 -14.46
CA GLU A 14 16.89 -6.38 -13.60
C GLU A 14 17.85 -5.69 -12.62
N THR A 15 18.15 -4.40 -12.79
CA THR A 15 19.01 -3.65 -11.86
C THR A 15 18.23 -3.09 -10.66
N ASP A 16 16.91 -2.93 -10.75
CA ASP A 16 16.07 -2.44 -9.65
C ASP A 16 15.84 -3.56 -8.60
N PRO A 17 16.34 -3.40 -7.35
CA PRO A 17 16.20 -4.41 -6.30
C PRO A 17 14.73 -4.69 -5.93
N GLY A 18 13.88 -3.65 -5.92
CA GLY A 18 12.46 -3.79 -5.59
C GLY A 18 11.70 -4.56 -6.67
N PHE A 19 12.04 -4.32 -7.94
CA PHE A 19 11.47 -5.10 -9.04
C PHE A 19 11.90 -6.56 -9.00
N ARG A 20 13.17 -6.85 -8.68
CA ARG A 20 13.64 -8.24 -8.48
C ARG A 20 12.82 -8.97 -7.43
N GLU A 21 12.57 -8.34 -6.30
CA GLU A 21 11.75 -8.93 -5.25
C GLU A 21 10.31 -9.23 -5.71
N GLU A 22 9.72 -8.35 -6.54
CA GLU A 22 8.39 -8.60 -7.13
C GLU A 22 8.41 -9.77 -8.12
N VAL A 23 9.45 -9.85 -8.96
CA VAL A 23 9.66 -10.99 -9.88
C VAL A 23 9.85 -12.29 -9.11
N ASP A 24 10.61 -12.28 -8.01
CA ASP A 24 10.82 -13.45 -7.16
C ASP A 24 9.51 -13.91 -6.50
N ARG A 25 8.71 -12.97 -5.99
CA ARG A 25 7.36 -13.27 -5.45
C ARG A 25 6.43 -13.85 -6.51
N ALA A 26 6.42 -13.27 -7.71
CA ALA A 26 5.65 -13.78 -8.84
C ALA A 26 6.11 -15.18 -9.27
N SER A 27 7.43 -15.42 -9.25
CA SER A 27 8.02 -16.72 -9.59
C SER A 27 7.69 -17.83 -8.58
N VAL A 28 7.60 -17.50 -7.29
CA VAL A 28 7.13 -18.45 -6.27
C VAL A 28 5.66 -18.79 -6.48
N ARG A 29 4.82 -17.81 -6.82
CA ARG A 29 3.41 -18.09 -7.18
C ARG A 29 3.31 -18.99 -8.41
N ALA A 30 4.12 -18.73 -9.44
CA ALA A 30 4.20 -19.55 -10.64
C ALA A 30 4.62 -20.98 -10.33
N LEU A 31 5.64 -21.16 -9.47
CA LEU A 31 6.13 -22.46 -9.04
C LEU A 31 5.03 -23.29 -8.33
N ARG A 32 4.27 -22.66 -7.44
CA ARG A 32 3.11 -23.28 -6.78
C ARG A 32 2.02 -23.69 -7.79
N THR A 33 1.71 -22.79 -8.73
CA THR A 33 0.69 -23.06 -9.76
C THR A 33 1.08 -24.24 -10.63
N ILE A 34 2.34 -24.33 -11.08
CA ILE A 34 2.83 -25.47 -11.88
C ILE A 34 2.86 -26.74 -11.04
N GLY A 35 3.23 -26.67 -9.75
CA GLY A 35 3.15 -27.80 -8.85
C GLY A 35 1.73 -28.39 -8.77
N TRP A 36 0.71 -27.53 -8.64
CA TRP A 36 -0.69 -27.96 -8.69
C TRP A 36 -1.11 -28.50 -10.05
N ILE A 37 -0.67 -27.93 -11.16
CA ILE A 37 -0.94 -28.43 -12.51
C ILE A 37 -0.38 -29.85 -12.65
N ASN A 38 0.85 -30.09 -12.21
CA ASN A 38 1.50 -31.40 -12.27
C ASN A 38 0.80 -32.45 -11.38
N LEU A 39 0.08 -32.05 -10.34
CA LEU A 39 -0.72 -32.97 -9.52
C LEU A 39 -2.11 -33.21 -10.13
N LEU A 40 -2.79 -32.18 -10.57
CA LEU A 40 -4.20 -32.26 -10.98
C LEU A 40 -4.36 -32.80 -12.40
N MET A 41 -3.48 -32.45 -13.33
CA MET A 41 -3.61 -32.86 -14.73
C MET A 41 -3.48 -34.39 -14.94
N PRO A 42 -2.47 -35.08 -14.37
CA PRO A 42 -2.36 -36.51 -14.51
C PRO A 42 -3.43 -37.30 -13.71
N THR A 43 -3.89 -36.78 -12.55
CA THR A 43 -4.99 -37.41 -11.80
C THR A 43 -6.30 -37.35 -12.56
N THR A 44 -6.59 -36.19 -13.20
CA THR A 44 -7.79 -36.05 -14.05
C THR A 44 -7.70 -36.98 -15.25
N GLY A 45 -6.52 -37.09 -15.88
CA GLY A 45 -6.27 -38.03 -16.97
C GLY A 45 -6.48 -39.49 -16.56
N LEU A 46 -6.04 -39.86 -15.35
CA LEU A 46 -6.25 -41.20 -14.79
C LEU A 46 -7.73 -41.49 -14.59
N VAL A 47 -8.49 -40.57 -14.02
CA VAL A 47 -9.95 -40.73 -13.82
C VAL A 47 -10.65 -40.89 -15.16
N VAL A 48 -10.33 -40.07 -16.15
CA VAL A 48 -10.89 -40.17 -17.51
C VAL A 48 -10.53 -41.52 -18.16
N HIS A 49 -9.28 -41.97 -18.00
CA HIS A 49 -8.82 -43.23 -18.52
C HIS A 49 -9.59 -44.43 -17.91
N VAL A 50 -9.75 -44.43 -16.59
CA VAL A 50 -10.52 -45.47 -15.89
C VAL A 50 -11.99 -45.47 -16.32
N LEU A 51 -12.62 -44.28 -16.43
CA LEU A 51 -14.00 -44.16 -16.90
C LEU A 51 -14.16 -44.60 -18.36
N ALA A 52 -13.21 -44.27 -19.23
CA ALA A 52 -13.25 -44.68 -20.63
C ALA A 52 -13.14 -46.22 -20.82
N GLN A 53 -12.40 -46.91 -19.97
CA GLN A 53 -12.34 -48.38 -19.96
C GLN A 53 -13.68 -49.06 -19.68
N TRP A 54 -14.61 -48.37 -18.99
CA TRP A 54 -15.97 -48.88 -18.78
C TRP A 54 -16.86 -48.78 -20.00
N ILE A 55 -16.50 -47.89 -20.95
CA ILE A 55 -17.27 -47.63 -22.17
C ILE A 55 -16.73 -48.49 -23.33
N GLU A 56 -15.41 -48.53 -23.51
CA GLU A 56 -14.72 -49.33 -24.53
C GLU A 56 -13.38 -49.85 -23.97
N PRO A 57 -13.00 -51.11 -24.21
CA PRO A 57 -11.71 -51.63 -23.80
C PRO A 57 -10.57 -50.96 -24.57
N ILE A 58 -9.93 -49.98 -23.95
CA ILE A 58 -8.77 -49.29 -24.51
C ILE A 58 -7.53 -50.16 -24.33
N GLN A 59 -6.67 -50.26 -25.37
CA GLN A 59 -5.39 -50.96 -25.27
C GLN A 59 -4.55 -50.40 -24.11
N HIS A 60 -4.15 -51.29 -23.20
CA HIS A 60 -3.34 -50.91 -22.05
C HIS A 60 -1.96 -50.39 -22.47
N ASN A 61 -1.69 -49.12 -22.20
CA ASN A 61 -0.36 -48.59 -22.29
C ASN A 61 0.38 -48.86 -20.96
N PRO A 62 1.40 -49.72 -20.93
CA PRO A 62 2.09 -50.12 -19.71
C PRO A 62 2.90 -48.97 -19.08
N VAL A 63 3.18 -47.90 -19.84
CA VAL A 63 3.97 -46.73 -19.38
C VAL A 63 3.10 -45.72 -18.66
N TYR A 64 1.78 -45.69 -18.92
CA TYR A 64 0.84 -44.72 -18.39
C TYR A 64 0.85 -44.58 -16.85
N PRO A 65 0.77 -45.63 -16.05
CA PRO A 65 0.81 -45.52 -14.59
C PRO A 65 2.10 -44.91 -14.07
N TRP A 66 3.23 -45.20 -14.69
CA TRP A 66 4.54 -44.68 -14.33
C TRP A 66 4.68 -43.19 -14.60
N THR A 67 4.11 -42.71 -15.71
CA THR A 67 4.07 -41.29 -16.02
C THR A 67 3.21 -40.51 -15.04
N VAL A 68 2.03 -41.03 -14.70
CA VAL A 68 1.17 -40.44 -13.67
C VAL A 68 1.93 -40.33 -12.34
N LEU A 69 2.60 -41.42 -11.91
CA LEU A 69 3.40 -41.44 -10.69
C LEU A 69 4.54 -40.41 -10.74
N ALA A 70 5.25 -40.30 -11.86
CA ALA A 70 6.33 -39.33 -12.04
C ALA A 70 5.85 -37.89 -11.90
N PHE A 71 4.69 -37.56 -12.49
CA PHE A 71 4.09 -36.25 -12.36
C PHE A 71 3.60 -35.94 -10.93
N LEU A 72 3.04 -36.94 -10.24
CA LEU A 72 2.66 -36.76 -8.82
C LEU A 72 3.87 -36.48 -7.93
N ILE A 73 4.98 -37.20 -8.15
CA ILE A 73 6.23 -36.95 -7.44
C ILE A 73 6.77 -35.58 -7.77
N LEU A 74 6.80 -35.20 -9.06
CA LEU A 74 7.28 -33.90 -9.49
C LEU A 74 6.44 -32.76 -8.91
N GLY A 75 5.10 -32.89 -8.94
CA GLY A 75 4.18 -31.90 -8.37
C GLY A 75 4.34 -31.75 -6.86
N GLY A 76 4.39 -32.86 -6.12
CA GLY A 76 4.60 -32.87 -4.67
C GLY A 76 5.95 -32.27 -4.28
N ALA A 77 7.03 -32.65 -4.98
CA ALA A 77 8.37 -32.08 -4.75
C ALA A 77 8.40 -30.56 -5.03
N THR A 78 7.72 -30.13 -6.10
CA THR A 78 7.64 -28.71 -6.47
C THR A 78 6.91 -27.89 -5.43
N LEU A 79 5.78 -28.38 -4.92
CA LEU A 79 5.02 -27.71 -3.87
C LEU A 79 5.81 -27.66 -2.55
N SER A 80 6.48 -28.75 -2.16
CA SER A 80 7.34 -28.78 -0.98
C SER A 80 8.50 -27.78 -1.09
N LEU A 81 9.16 -27.72 -2.24
CA LEU A 81 10.22 -26.76 -2.52
C LEU A 81 9.73 -25.30 -2.47
N ALA A 82 8.52 -25.03 -2.96
CA ALA A 82 7.95 -23.67 -2.98
C ALA A 82 7.69 -23.08 -1.59
N GLU A 83 7.60 -23.92 -0.55
CA GLU A 83 7.46 -23.50 0.86
C GLU A 83 8.81 -23.14 1.51
N THR A 84 9.93 -23.52 0.89
CA THR A 84 11.27 -23.28 1.46
C THR A 84 11.75 -21.85 1.23
N GLY A 85 12.48 -21.29 2.20
CA GLY A 85 13.14 -19.97 2.03
C GLY A 85 14.15 -19.93 0.88
N TRP A 86 14.77 -21.09 0.58
CA TRP A 86 15.73 -21.27 -0.52
C TRP A 86 15.08 -21.09 -1.90
N ALA A 87 13.82 -21.46 -2.05
CA ALA A 87 13.09 -21.30 -3.31
C ALA A 87 12.82 -19.84 -3.66
N ARG A 88 12.73 -18.91 -2.69
CA ARG A 88 12.36 -17.50 -2.93
C ARG A 88 13.29 -16.83 -3.96
N THR A 89 14.58 -17.03 -3.85
CA THR A 89 15.57 -16.41 -4.75
C THR A 89 15.83 -17.22 -6.03
N ARG A 90 15.35 -18.46 -6.12
CA ARG A 90 15.59 -19.40 -7.22
C ARG A 90 14.32 -19.87 -7.92
N ALA A 91 13.17 -19.37 -7.50
CA ALA A 91 11.86 -19.83 -7.99
C ALA A 91 11.74 -19.78 -9.51
N ARG A 92 12.26 -18.74 -10.16
CA ARG A 92 12.27 -18.59 -11.62
C ARG A 92 12.96 -19.77 -12.31
N TRP A 93 14.16 -20.12 -11.88
CA TRP A 93 14.92 -21.24 -12.42
C TRP A 93 14.31 -22.59 -12.10
N LEU A 94 13.79 -22.76 -10.89
CA LEU A 94 13.06 -23.98 -10.48
C LEU A 94 11.81 -24.19 -11.32
N THR A 95 11.10 -23.14 -11.64
CA THR A 95 9.89 -23.19 -12.49
C THR A 95 10.24 -23.59 -13.93
N LEU A 96 11.31 -23.03 -14.49
CA LEU A 96 11.80 -23.40 -15.82
C LEU A 96 12.31 -24.85 -15.86
N ALA A 97 13.06 -25.26 -14.84
CA ALA A 97 13.56 -26.64 -14.72
C ALA A 97 12.40 -27.64 -14.58
N ASN A 98 11.37 -27.30 -13.82
CA ASN A 98 10.13 -28.10 -13.73
C ASN A 98 9.42 -28.20 -15.08
N GLY A 99 9.27 -27.06 -15.79
CA GLY A 99 8.70 -27.06 -17.15
C GLY A 99 9.49 -27.95 -18.12
N PHE A 100 10.82 -27.86 -18.09
CA PHE A 100 11.68 -28.74 -18.89
C PHE A 100 11.48 -30.22 -18.57
N LEU A 101 11.50 -30.57 -17.27
CA LEU A 101 11.32 -31.96 -16.82
C LEU A 101 9.93 -32.50 -17.15
N SER A 102 8.88 -31.68 -17.01
CA SER A 102 7.52 -32.04 -17.43
C SER A 102 7.45 -32.31 -18.94
N GLY A 103 8.11 -31.48 -19.76
CA GLY A 103 8.20 -31.68 -21.20
C GLY A 103 8.94 -32.97 -21.57
N VAL A 104 10.07 -33.25 -20.90
CA VAL A 104 10.83 -34.50 -21.06
C VAL A 104 9.97 -35.73 -20.74
N LEU A 105 9.24 -35.70 -19.61
CA LEU A 105 8.35 -36.79 -19.23
C LEU A 105 7.25 -37.03 -20.27
N LEU A 106 6.61 -35.97 -20.77
CA LEU A 106 5.55 -36.08 -21.80
C LEU A 106 6.09 -36.63 -23.11
N VAL A 107 7.21 -36.12 -23.59
CA VAL A 107 7.86 -36.59 -24.84
C VAL A 107 8.25 -38.06 -24.73
N THR A 108 8.86 -38.46 -23.60
CA THR A 108 9.27 -39.86 -23.35
C THR A 108 8.04 -40.77 -23.32
N PHE A 109 6.96 -40.36 -22.65
CA PHE A 109 5.71 -41.10 -22.62
C PHE A 109 5.15 -41.38 -24.02
N ASP A 110 5.08 -40.36 -24.87
CA ASP A 110 4.52 -40.49 -26.20
C ASP A 110 5.37 -41.39 -27.11
N LEU A 111 6.69 -41.29 -27.03
CA LEU A 111 7.60 -42.06 -27.87
C LEU A 111 7.72 -43.52 -27.43
N VAL A 112 7.64 -43.82 -26.12
CA VAL A 112 7.77 -45.20 -25.60
C VAL A 112 6.44 -45.91 -25.51
N GLY A 113 5.36 -45.21 -25.16
CA GLY A 113 4.05 -45.80 -24.85
C GLY A 113 2.97 -45.62 -25.90
N GLY A 114 3.19 -44.73 -26.89
CA GLY A 114 2.19 -44.43 -27.92
C GLY A 114 2.28 -45.34 -29.14
N GLY A 115 1.13 -45.64 -29.77
CA GLY A 115 1.12 -46.27 -31.11
C GLY A 115 1.82 -45.37 -32.13
N ALA A 116 2.55 -45.97 -33.08
CA ALA A 116 3.50 -45.29 -33.98
C ALA A 116 2.90 -44.14 -34.84
N GLU A 117 1.63 -44.28 -35.26
CA GLU A 117 1.05 -43.34 -36.26
C GLU A 117 0.82 -41.89 -35.75
N MET A 118 0.74 -41.63 -34.44
CA MET A 118 0.43 -40.28 -33.91
C MET A 118 1.36 -39.85 -32.75
N ALA A 119 2.38 -40.64 -32.46
CA ALA A 119 3.28 -40.37 -31.34
C ALA A 119 4.04 -39.05 -31.51
N GLU A 120 4.51 -38.78 -32.67
CA GLU A 120 5.24 -37.53 -33.03
C GLU A 120 4.35 -36.29 -32.87
N LEU A 121 3.12 -36.34 -33.40
CA LEU A 121 2.20 -35.22 -33.32
C LEU A 121 1.80 -34.92 -31.85
N ARG A 122 1.52 -35.96 -31.04
CA ARG A 122 1.21 -35.82 -29.63
C ARG A 122 2.37 -35.22 -28.85
N SER A 123 3.57 -35.76 -29.06
CA SER A 123 4.81 -35.28 -28.47
C SER A 123 5.08 -33.80 -28.81
N PHE A 124 4.89 -33.42 -30.07
CA PHE A 124 4.97 -32.03 -30.51
C PHE A 124 3.93 -31.13 -29.80
N LEU A 125 2.65 -31.54 -29.77
CA LEU A 125 1.59 -30.76 -29.10
C LEU A 125 1.85 -30.61 -27.61
N ASN A 126 2.30 -31.66 -26.91
CA ASN A 126 2.65 -31.63 -25.52
C ASN A 126 3.78 -30.63 -25.22
N MET A 127 4.80 -30.59 -26.08
CA MET A 127 5.88 -29.63 -25.97
C MET A 127 5.39 -28.17 -26.14
N VAL A 128 4.49 -27.94 -27.11
CA VAL A 128 3.85 -26.64 -27.34
C VAL A 128 3.05 -26.21 -26.10
N VAL A 129 2.27 -27.10 -25.50
CA VAL A 129 1.49 -26.83 -24.29
C VAL A 129 2.41 -26.44 -23.12
N VAL A 130 3.51 -27.15 -22.90
CA VAL A 130 4.49 -26.83 -21.85
C VAL A 130 5.08 -25.44 -22.06
N LEU A 131 5.45 -25.09 -23.29
CA LEU A 131 5.99 -23.76 -23.63
C LEU A 131 4.96 -22.66 -23.40
N LEU A 132 3.72 -22.86 -23.83
CA LEU A 132 2.65 -21.87 -23.65
C LEU A 132 2.33 -21.64 -22.16
N ILE A 133 2.17 -22.72 -21.38
CA ILE A 133 1.93 -22.66 -19.94
C ILE A 133 3.10 -21.96 -19.24
N GLY A 134 4.35 -22.36 -19.55
CA GLY A 134 5.54 -21.74 -18.99
C GLY A 134 5.59 -20.23 -19.27
N THR A 135 5.32 -19.84 -20.52
CA THR A 135 5.33 -18.42 -20.94
C THR A 135 4.21 -17.61 -20.31
N ALA A 136 3.03 -18.21 -20.10
CA ALA A 136 1.88 -17.50 -19.54
C ALA A 136 1.99 -17.27 -18.03
N ILE A 137 2.57 -18.24 -17.31
CA ILE A 137 2.56 -18.24 -15.84
C ILE A 137 3.87 -17.68 -15.26
N VAL A 138 5.02 -17.98 -15.90
CA VAL A 138 6.34 -17.63 -15.37
C VAL A 138 6.76 -16.24 -15.83
N PRO A 139 7.18 -15.34 -14.91
CA PRO A 139 7.78 -14.07 -15.29
C PRO A 139 9.22 -14.27 -15.80
N ALA A 140 9.35 -15.05 -16.87
CA ALA A 140 10.64 -15.39 -17.46
C ALA A 140 11.13 -14.33 -18.45
N LEU A 141 12.45 -14.16 -18.51
CA LEU A 141 13.09 -13.37 -19.54
C LEU A 141 12.94 -14.07 -20.92
N PRO A 142 12.86 -13.31 -22.01
CA PRO A 142 12.70 -13.89 -23.37
C PRO A 142 13.76 -14.93 -23.71
N TRP A 143 15.02 -14.70 -23.33
CA TRP A 143 16.12 -15.65 -23.58
C TRP A 143 16.00 -16.94 -22.75
N GLN A 144 15.35 -16.90 -21.58
CA GLN A 144 15.09 -18.09 -20.76
C GLN A 144 14.04 -19.00 -21.42
N ILE A 145 13.05 -18.42 -22.09
CA ILE A 145 12.08 -19.16 -22.90
C ILE A 145 12.76 -19.77 -24.14
N LEU A 146 13.71 -19.04 -24.76
CA LEU A 146 14.52 -19.62 -25.84
C LEU A 146 15.31 -20.84 -25.37
N LEU A 147 15.92 -20.79 -24.18
CA LEU A 147 16.64 -21.93 -23.62
C LEU A 147 15.71 -23.11 -23.31
N LEU A 148 14.53 -22.84 -22.72
CA LEU A 148 13.54 -23.87 -22.45
C LEU A 148 13.06 -24.54 -23.72
N GLY A 149 12.62 -23.77 -24.72
CA GLY A 149 12.09 -24.30 -25.97
C GLY A 149 13.15 -24.96 -26.84
N GLY A 150 14.34 -24.37 -26.96
CA GLY A 150 15.48 -24.96 -27.68
C GLY A 150 15.96 -26.27 -27.04
N GLY A 151 16.01 -26.31 -25.69
CA GLY A 151 16.35 -27.52 -24.95
C GLY A 151 15.32 -28.66 -25.15
N LEU A 152 14.02 -28.35 -25.07
CA LEU A 152 12.95 -29.30 -25.34
C LEU A 152 12.96 -29.78 -26.78
N GLY A 153 13.16 -28.88 -27.75
CA GLY A 153 13.27 -29.22 -29.19
C GLY A 153 14.45 -30.14 -29.46
N LEU A 154 15.62 -29.86 -28.88
CA LEU A 154 16.81 -30.71 -29.01
C LEU A 154 16.57 -32.09 -28.37
N PHE A 155 15.98 -32.13 -27.15
CA PHE A 155 15.64 -33.38 -26.50
C PHE A 155 14.68 -34.21 -27.38
N HIS A 156 13.62 -33.60 -27.88
CA HIS A 156 12.66 -34.26 -28.78
C HIS A 156 13.35 -34.83 -30.02
N PHE A 157 14.23 -34.04 -30.67
CA PHE A 157 15.00 -34.47 -31.82
C PHE A 157 15.84 -35.70 -31.54
N CYS A 158 16.61 -35.69 -30.45
CA CYS A 158 17.47 -36.82 -30.06
C CYS A 158 16.63 -38.06 -29.69
N ALA A 159 15.55 -37.87 -28.90
CA ALA A 159 14.69 -38.94 -28.47
C ALA A 159 13.95 -39.62 -29.63
N ALA A 160 13.46 -38.82 -30.58
CA ALA A 160 12.80 -39.33 -31.77
C ALA A 160 13.78 -40.09 -32.67
N GLY A 161 15.03 -39.59 -32.85
CA GLY A 161 16.07 -40.29 -33.61
C GLY A 161 16.53 -41.60 -33.00
N LEU A 162 16.39 -41.80 -31.68
CA LEU A 162 16.70 -43.05 -30.97
C LEU A 162 15.52 -44.04 -30.93
N SER A 163 14.29 -43.58 -31.19
CA SER A 163 13.12 -44.40 -31.17
C SER A 163 13.02 -45.30 -32.41
N ALA A 164 13.11 -46.61 -32.22
CA ALA A 164 12.99 -47.60 -33.28
C ALA A 164 11.58 -47.63 -33.96
N ASN A 165 10.59 -47.03 -33.32
CA ASN A 165 9.18 -46.99 -33.76
C ASN A 165 8.84 -45.68 -34.54
N ALA A 166 9.77 -44.74 -34.63
CA ALA A 166 9.52 -43.53 -35.39
C ALA A 166 9.67 -43.80 -36.89
N GLY A 167 8.56 -43.83 -37.60
CA GLY A 167 8.54 -43.81 -39.07
C GLY A 167 9.07 -42.47 -39.62
N TRP A 168 10.33 -42.19 -39.34
CA TRP A 168 10.98 -40.91 -39.65
C TRP A 168 11.12 -40.74 -41.15
N THR A 169 10.22 -39.95 -41.72
CA THR A 169 10.48 -39.34 -43.03
C THR A 169 11.03 -37.94 -42.79
N ALA A 170 12.15 -37.62 -43.36
CA ALA A 170 12.81 -36.31 -43.22
C ALA A 170 11.88 -35.11 -43.55
N GLN A 171 10.86 -35.33 -44.37
CA GLN A 171 9.85 -34.31 -44.70
C GLN A 171 8.90 -33.99 -43.57
N VAL A 172 8.38 -34.96 -42.83
CA VAL A 172 7.45 -34.77 -41.71
C VAL A 172 8.16 -34.05 -40.59
N SER A 173 9.40 -34.44 -40.27
CA SER A 173 10.24 -33.82 -39.27
C SER A 173 10.51 -32.34 -39.55
N LEU A 174 10.81 -31.97 -40.78
CA LEU A 174 11.12 -30.58 -41.17
C LEU A 174 9.92 -29.65 -40.93
N HIS A 175 8.70 -30.09 -41.23
CA HIS A 175 7.50 -29.30 -41.03
C HIS A 175 7.17 -29.09 -39.54
N HIS A 176 7.37 -30.11 -38.69
CA HIS A 176 7.15 -30.00 -37.24
C HIS A 176 8.15 -29.03 -36.59
N TYR A 177 9.44 -29.08 -36.96
CA TYR A 177 10.44 -28.16 -36.40
C TYR A 177 10.24 -26.74 -36.92
N ALA A 178 9.85 -26.52 -38.19
CA ALA A 178 9.50 -25.18 -38.67
C ALA A 178 8.30 -24.59 -37.89
N GLY A 179 7.30 -25.43 -37.57
CA GLY A 179 6.17 -25.05 -36.73
C GLY A 179 6.59 -24.70 -35.27
N LEU A 180 7.52 -25.49 -34.71
CA LEU A 180 8.06 -25.24 -33.36
C LEU A 180 8.80 -23.91 -33.31
N ASP A 181 9.63 -23.58 -34.30
CA ASP A 181 10.37 -22.32 -34.37
C ASP A 181 9.42 -21.12 -34.37
N VAL A 182 8.32 -21.18 -35.13
CA VAL A 182 7.29 -20.12 -35.15
C VAL A 182 6.64 -19.97 -33.74
N ILE A 183 6.26 -21.10 -33.13
CA ILE A 183 5.65 -21.09 -31.79
C ILE A 183 6.64 -20.58 -30.72
N LEU A 184 7.90 -21.00 -30.82
CA LEU A 184 8.95 -20.52 -29.90
C LEU A 184 9.16 -19.01 -30.06
N LEU A 185 9.21 -18.47 -31.26
CA LEU A 185 9.28 -17.03 -31.48
C LEU A 185 8.06 -16.29 -30.89
N LEU A 186 6.88 -16.86 -31.04
CA LEU A 186 5.66 -16.30 -30.46
C LEU A 186 5.73 -16.32 -28.92
N CYS A 187 6.18 -17.42 -28.32
CA CYS A 187 6.38 -17.54 -26.88
C CYS A 187 7.43 -16.53 -26.35
N VAL A 188 8.52 -16.33 -27.09
CA VAL A 188 9.55 -15.33 -26.75
C VAL A 188 8.97 -13.92 -26.81
N ALA A 189 8.18 -13.60 -27.85
CA ALA A 189 7.50 -12.32 -27.95
C ALA A 189 6.50 -12.11 -26.79
N LEU A 190 5.72 -13.13 -26.48
CA LEU A 190 4.77 -13.08 -25.36
C LEU A 190 5.46 -12.94 -24.02
N ALA A 191 6.57 -13.65 -23.79
CA ALA A 191 7.39 -13.50 -22.58
C ALA A 191 7.92 -12.07 -22.41
N ALA A 192 8.40 -11.46 -23.51
CA ALA A 192 8.86 -10.08 -23.48
C ALA A 192 7.73 -9.10 -23.14
N LEU A 193 6.55 -9.29 -23.73
CA LEU A 193 5.38 -8.47 -23.44
C LEU A 193 4.92 -8.61 -21.97
N ASN A 194 4.84 -9.85 -21.47
CA ASN A 194 4.46 -10.13 -20.09
C ASN A 194 5.46 -9.53 -19.08
N TYR A 195 6.75 -9.69 -19.35
CA TYR A 195 7.81 -9.14 -18.49
C TYR A 195 7.78 -7.61 -18.48
N ARG A 196 7.61 -6.99 -19.67
CA ARG A 196 7.47 -5.54 -19.78
C ARG A 196 6.23 -5.02 -19.07
N LYS A 197 5.08 -5.68 -19.23
CA LYS A 197 3.84 -5.33 -18.53
C LYS A 197 4.02 -5.41 -17.00
N LEU A 198 4.69 -6.45 -16.51
CA LEU A 198 5.00 -6.58 -15.08
C LEU A 198 5.84 -5.41 -14.57
N TYR A 199 6.87 -5.02 -15.34
CA TYR A 199 7.73 -3.89 -15.00
C TYR A 199 7.00 -2.54 -15.05
N GLU A 200 6.17 -2.31 -16.06
CA GLU A 200 5.35 -1.09 -16.18
C GLU A 200 4.35 -0.98 -15.02
N THR A 201 3.71 -2.09 -14.63
CA THR A 201 2.80 -2.14 -13.49
C THR A 201 3.53 -1.85 -12.18
N TYR A 202 4.70 -2.43 -11.97
CA TYR A 202 5.55 -2.17 -10.81
C TYR A 202 5.95 -0.69 -10.74
N ARG A 203 6.42 -0.09 -11.85
CA ARG A 203 6.79 1.34 -11.91
C ARG A 203 5.61 2.25 -11.64
N ALA A 204 4.46 1.94 -12.22
CA ALA A 204 3.25 2.73 -11.99
C ALA A 204 2.87 2.76 -10.49
N HIS A 205 2.89 1.60 -9.84
CA HIS A 205 2.59 1.47 -8.41
C HIS A 205 3.62 2.21 -7.54
N ARG A 206 4.89 2.11 -7.86
CA ARG A 206 5.96 2.83 -7.16
C ARG A 206 5.84 4.34 -7.30
N ASN A 207 5.59 4.85 -8.51
CA ASN A 207 5.37 6.27 -8.76
C ASN A 207 4.13 6.79 -8.01
N GLU A 208 3.09 5.98 -7.90
CA GLU A 208 1.89 6.29 -7.13
C GLU A 208 2.23 6.50 -5.64
N ILE A 209 3.01 5.59 -5.04
CA ILE A 209 3.47 5.71 -3.64
C ILE A 209 4.32 6.97 -3.46
N GLU A 210 5.32 7.21 -4.31
CA GLU A 210 6.19 8.40 -4.22
C GLU A 210 5.42 9.71 -4.39
N THR A 211 4.45 9.76 -5.31
CA THR A 211 3.60 10.93 -5.50
C THR A 211 2.76 11.19 -4.27
N HIS A 212 2.27 10.13 -3.64
CA HIS A 212 1.48 10.20 -2.43
C HIS A 212 2.28 10.71 -1.24
N GLU A 213 3.50 10.23 -1.03
CA GLU A 213 4.40 10.74 0.02
C GLU A 213 4.66 12.25 -0.17
N ARG A 214 4.90 12.70 -1.41
CA ARG A 214 5.09 14.13 -1.72
C ARG A 214 3.84 14.96 -1.42
N LEU A 215 2.64 14.44 -1.70
CA LEU A 215 1.38 15.10 -1.36
C LEU A 215 1.21 15.24 0.16
N LEU A 216 1.51 14.20 0.93
CA LEU A 216 1.47 14.24 2.40
C LEU A 216 2.44 15.28 2.97
N ILE A 217 3.67 15.33 2.45
CA ILE A 217 4.66 16.34 2.84
C ILE A 217 4.15 17.75 2.52
N SER A 218 3.57 17.95 1.32
CA SER A 218 3.01 19.22 0.89
C SER A 218 1.80 19.66 1.72
N GLU A 219 0.87 18.74 2.03
CA GLU A 219 -0.27 19.02 2.91
C GLU A 219 0.19 19.40 4.32
N ASN A 220 1.17 18.69 4.88
CA ASN A 220 1.76 19.01 6.18
C ASN A 220 2.47 20.35 6.17
N ALA A 221 3.22 20.68 5.11
CA ALA A 221 3.88 21.98 4.95
C ALA A 221 2.85 23.12 4.83
N ALA A 222 1.76 22.92 4.11
CA ALA A 222 0.67 23.91 4.02
C ALA A 222 -0.01 24.14 5.38
N LEU A 223 -0.22 23.07 6.15
CA LEU A 223 -0.74 23.12 7.51
C LEU A 223 0.20 23.91 8.42
N LEU A 224 1.50 23.59 8.39
CA LEU A 224 2.52 24.34 9.12
C LEU A 224 2.59 25.84 8.71
N GLY A 225 2.44 26.15 7.41
CA GLY A 225 2.38 27.52 6.92
C GLY A 225 1.18 28.29 7.49
N LYS A 226 -0.01 27.70 7.53
CA LYS A 226 -1.20 28.27 8.17
C LYS A 226 -1.00 28.48 9.67
N LEU A 227 -0.38 27.50 10.35
CA LEU A 227 -0.01 27.57 11.76
C LEU A 227 0.91 28.74 12.05
N ALA A 228 1.96 28.90 11.25
CA ALA A 228 2.92 29.98 11.41
C ALA A 228 2.26 31.36 11.28
N ALA A 229 1.31 31.53 10.36
CA ALA A 229 0.54 32.76 10.19
C ALA A 229 -0.35 33.07 11.42
N THR A 230 -1.09 32.07 11.92
CA THR A 230 -1.95 32.20 13.10
C THR A 230 -1.14 32.52 14.35
N ILE A 231 -0.03 31.81 14.57
CA ILE A 231 0.87 32.04 15.72
C ILE A 231 1.53 33.41 15.65
N SER A 232 1.95 33.83 14.44
CA SER A 232 2.50 35.19 14.27
C SER A 232 1.50 36.25 14.71
N HIS A 233 0.23 36.09 14.41
CA HIS A 233 -0.83 36.98 14.84
C HIS A 233 -1.07 36.89 16.38
N GLU A 234 -1.10 35.69 16.94
CA GLU A 234 -1.24 35.47 18.38
C GLU A 234 -0.04 35.96 19.21
N LEU A 235 1.17 35.98 18.65
CA LEU A 235 2.36 36.54 19.32
C LEU A 235 2.45 38.05 19.20
N ASN A 236 2.06 38.65 18.06
CA ASN A 236 2.15 40.07 17.86
C ASN A 236 1.21 40.87 18.79
N SER A 237 0.05 40.36 19.11
CA SER A 237 -0.90 41.00 20.01
C SER A 237 -0.34 41.19 21.43
N PRO A 238 0.08 40.14 22.17
CA PRO A 238 0.66 40.31 23.50
C PRO A 238 2.02 41.05 23.49
N LEU A 239 2.80 40.90 22.40
CA LEU A 239 4.03 41.66 22.23
C LEU A 239 3.75 43.19 22.17
N GLY A 240 2.70 43.56 21.43
CA GLY A 240 2.23 44.95 21.38
C GLY A 240 1.78 45.43 22.78
N ALA A 241 1.08 44.62 23.55
CA ALA A 241 0.65 44.95 24.88
C ALA A 241 1.84 45.13 25.86
N VAL A 242 2.86 44.25 25.77
CA VAL A 242 4.10 44.38 26.55
C VAL A 242 4.84 45.66 26.24
N ASN A 243 5.02 45.96 24.94
CA ASN A 243 5.69 47.18 24.48
C ASN A 243 4.93 48.42 24.96
N SER A 244 3.62 48.47 24.82
CA SER A 244 2.78 49.57 25.30
C SER A 244 2.86 49.74 26.81
N ALA A 245 2.88 48.66 27.60
CA ALA A 245 3.03 48.70 29.03
C ALA A 245 4.42 49.23 29.41
N LEU A 246 5.49 48.79 28.75
CA LEU A 246 6.85 49.30 28.99
C LEU A 246 7.01 50.76 28.64
N ASP A 247 6.48 51.19 27.47
CA ASP A 247 6.49 52.61 27.12
C ASP A 247 5.73 53.50 28.12
N SER A 248 4.61 53.01 28.59
CA SER A 248 3.82 53.71 29.60
C SER A 248 4.55 53.80 30.93
N LEU A 249 5.23 52.73 31.37
CA LEU A 249 6.09 52.72 32.57
C LEU A 249 7.24 53.72 32.42
N ALA A 250 7.94 53.75 31.28
CA ALA A 250 9.01 54.68 31.02
C ALA A 250 8.55 56.17 31.08
N ARG A 251 7.34 56.46 30.53
CA ARG A 251 6.74 57.79 30.61
C ARG A 251 6.36 58.20 32.03
N LEU A 252 5.87 57.26 32.80
CA LEU A 252 5.55 57.48 34.22
C LEU A 252 6.80 57.80 35.03
N GLU A 253 7.91 57.09 34.84
CA GLU A 253 9.17 57.33 35.53
C GLU A 253 9.77 58.68 35.15
N ASN A 254 9.79 59.06 33.85
CA ASN A 254 10.25 60.38 33.40
C ASN A 254 9.42 61.52 33.99
N ARG A 255 8.09 61.35 34.17
CA ARG A 255 7.23 62.35 34.82
C ARG A 255 7.50 62.46 36.32
N ARG A 256 7.82 61.34 36.98
CA ARG A 256 8.20 61.31 38.39
C ARG A 256 9.50 62.05 38.65
N GLU A 257 10.50 61.87 37.79
CA GLU A 257 11.78 62.61 37.86
C GLU A 257 11.60 64.11 37.67
N GLN A 258 10.60 64.51 36.90
CA GLN A 258 10.29 65.94 36.64
C GLN A 258 9.38 66.55 37.69
N ASN A 259 9.10 65.87 38.85
CA ASN A 259 8.19 66.32 39.93
C ASN A 259 6.79 66.74 39.44
N ALA A 260 6.31 66.14 38.31
CA ALA A 260 5.04 66.50 37.69
C ALA A 260 3.88 65.59 38.13
N LEU A 261 4.02 64.81 39.22
CA LEU A 261 3.02 63.86 39.69
C LEU A 261 2.57 64.21 41.12
N ASP A 262 1.37 64.78 41.26
CA ASP A 262 0.76 65.23 42.53
C ASP A 262 0.06 64.09 43.30
N ASP A 263 -0.14 62.89 42.71
CA ASP A 263 -0.90 61.79 43.32
C ASP A 263 -0.09 60.50 43.33
N ALA A 264 0.65 60.25 44.40
CA ALA A 264 1.52 59.05 44.54
C ALA A 264 0.76 57.71 44.59
N VAL A 265 -0.46 57.72 45.14
CA VAL A 265 -1.30 56.47 45.22
C VAL A 265 -1.77 56.03 43.85
N ARG A 266 -2.28 56.94 43.05
CA ARG A 266 -2.78 56.68 41.70
C ARG A 266 -1.66 56.25 40.74
N THR A 267 -0.48 56.81 40.93
CA THR A 267 0.72 56.45 40.18
C THR A 267 1.17 55.05 40.54
N HIS A 268 1.10 54.64 41.81
CA HIS A 268 1.46 53.31 42.26
C HIS A 268 0.47 52.26 41.72
N GLU A 269 -0.84 52.49 41.75
CA GLU A 269 -1.86 51.60 41.19
C GLU A 269 -1.68 51.41 39.68
N LEU A 270 -1.42 52.49 38.92
CA LEU A 270 -1.17 52.42 37.50
C LEU A 270 0.09 51.61 37.21
N HIS A 271 1.16 51.83 37.98
CA HIS A 271 2.42 51.07 37.85
C HIS A 271 2.19 49.55 38.07
N GLN A 272 1.45 49.15 39.11
CA GLN A 272 1.10 47.78 39.36
C GLN A 272 0.25 47.19 38.22
N THR A 273 -0.74 47.92 37.69
CA THR A 273 -1.61 47.47 36.60
C THR A 273 -0.81 47.23 35.32
N LEU A 274 0.16 48.08 34.98
CA LEU A 274 1.01 47.94 33.82
C LEU A 274 1.94 46.72 33.95
N ILE A 275 2.51 46.48 35.16
CA ILE A 275 3.33 45.28 35.40
C ILE A 275 2.51 44.00 35.27
N VAL A 276 1.32 43.94 35.87
CA VAL A 276 0.42 42.78 35.80
C VAL A 276 0.02 42.52 34.34
N THR A 277 -0.27 43.58 33.57
CA THR A 277 -0.61 43.46 32.12
C THR A 277 0.56 42.90 31.31
N ALA A 278 1.78 43.39 31.57
CA ALA A 278 2.97 42.88 30.89
C ALA A 278 3.25 41.41 31.24
N GLN A 279 3.11 41.02 32.53
CA GLN A 279 3.31 39.64 33.00
C GLN A 279 2.28 38.70 32.42
N SER A 280 0.99 39.07 32.38
CA SER A 280 -0.08 38.24 31.78
C SER A 280 0.14 38.08 30.27
N SER A 281 0.57 39.12 29.57
CA SER A 281 0.90 39.07 28.15
C SER A 281 2.10 38.18 27.86
N LEU A 282 3.15 38.20 28.67
CA LEU A 282 4.29 37.28 28.61
C LEU A 282 3.90 35.84 28.84
N ALA A 283 3.00 35.60 29.83
CA ALA A 283 2.46 34.25 30.06
C ALA A 283 1.68 33.72 28.87
N GLY A 284 0.86 34.56 28.23
CA GLY A 284 0.17 34.23 26.97
C GLY A 284 1.13 33.86 25.83
N MET A 285 2.22 34.64 25.65
CA MET A 285 3.25 34.32 24.66
C MET A 285 3.94 32.99 24.92
N ARG A 286 4.32 32.71 26.17
CA ARG A 286 4.92 31.41 26.55
C ARG A 286 4.00 30.27 26.21
N GLN A 287 2.71 30.43 26.45
CA GLN A 287 1.70 29.41 26.15
C GLN A 287 1.52 29.20 24.63
N ALA A 288 1.54 30.28 23.82
CA ALA A 288 1.50 30.19 22.36
C ALA A 288 2.74 29.48 21.81
N ILE A 289 3.93 29.81 22.31
CA ILE A 289 5.18 29.13 21.92
C ILE A 289 5.16 27.65 22.31
N ALA A 290 4.69 27.30 23.50
CA ALA A 290 4.59 25.91 23.94
C ALA A 290 3.60 25.12 23.07
N ARG A 291 2.48 25.74 22.63
CA ARG A 291 1.58 25.14 21.63
C ARG A 291 2.33 24.89 20.32
N MET A 292 3.02 25.89 19.78
CA MET A 292 3.80 25.75 18.54
C MET A 292 4.82 24.61 18.61
N GLN A 293 5.56 24.50 19.71
CA GLN A 293 6.58 23.47 19.90
C GLN A 293 5.98 22.04 19.87
N ARG A 294 4.76 21.87 20.35
CA ARG A 294 4.05 20.57 20.29
C ARG A 294 3.71 20.18 18.84
N PHE A 295 3.51 21.15 17.93
CA PHE A 295 3.21 20.90 16.53
C PHE A 295 4.44 20.85 15.61
N THR A 296 5.52 21.57 15.95
CA THR A 296 6.69 21.69 15.06
C THR A 296 7.80 20.69 15.33
N ASN A 297 7.80 20.00 16.48
CA ASN A 297 8.79 18.96 16.77
C ASN A 297 8.52 17.69 15.95
N LEU A 298 8.55 17.81 14.62
CA LEU A 298 8.35 16.73 13.66
C LEU A 298 9.45 15.65 13.75
N ASP A 299 10.63 15.98 14.30
CA ASP A 299 11.79 15.07 14.38
C ASP A 299 11.79 14.13 15.59
N ARG A 300 10.88 14.31 16.55
CA ARG A 300 10.79 13.38 17.68
C ARG A 300 9.67 12.37 17.43
N SER A 301 10.05 11.28 16.77
CA SER A 301 9.20 10.09 16.54
C SER A 301 8.89 9.30 17.81
N GLU A 302 9.20 9.83 19.00
CA GLU A 302 9.00 9.16 20.27
C GLU A 302 7.55 9.30 20.77
N ALA A 303 7.00 8.19 21.25
CA ALA A 303 5.70 8.16 21.88
C ALA A 303 5.81 8.71 23.33
N HIS A 304 4.87 9.56 23.70
CA HIS A 304 4.81 10.17 25.05
C HIS A 304 3.42 10.03 25.65
N ASP A 305 3.35 10.13 26.96
CA ASP A 305 2.08 10.24 27.67
C ASP A 305 1.45 11.60 27.44
N VAL A 306 0.29 11.62 26.76
CA VAL A 306 -0.41 12.82 26.33
C VAL A 306 -1.77 12.94 27.02
N ASP A 307 -2.11 14.16 27.39
CA ASP A 307 -3.47 14.55 27.77
C ASP A 307 -4.26 14.85 26.49
N LEU A 308 -5.14 13.92 26.08
CA LEU A 308 -5.94 14.07 24.87
C LEU A 308 -6.95 15.23 24.93
N LYS A 309 -7.46 15.57 26.12
CA LYS A 309 -8.35 16.72 26.29
C LYS A 309 -7.63 18.02 25.96
N GLN A 310 -6.40 18.17 26.46
CA GLN A 310 -5.56 19.33 26.14
C GLN A 310 -5.21 19.37 24.66
N LEU A 311 -4.86 18.20 24.05
CA LEU A 311 -4.53 18.10 22.64
C LEU A 311 -5.72 18.48 21.75
N LEU A 312 -6.92 18.01 22.05
CA LEU A 312 -8.16 18.38 21.36
C LEU A 312 -8.43 19.89 21.45
N SER A 313 -8.27 20.47 22.62
CA SER A 313 -8.42 21.91 22.83
C SER A 313 -7.41 22.72 22.01
N ASP A 314 -6.14 22.31 22.03
CA ASP A 314 -5.07 22.95 21.28
C ASP A 314 -5.34 22.91 19.75
N VAL A 315 -5.76 21.75 19.21
CA VAL A 315 -6.12 21.59 17.80
C VAL A 315 -7.34 22.43 17.42
N THR A 316 -8.36 22.43 18.27
CA THR A 316 -9.59 23.21 18.04
C THR A 316 -9.32 24.71 18.00
N MET A 317 -8.53 25.22 18.94
CA MET A 317 -8.11 26.62 18.99
C MET A 317 -7.27 26.99 17.76
N LEU A 318 -6.40 26.10 17.32
CA LEU A 318 -5.57 26.27 16.13
C LEU A 318 -6.39 26.43 14.85
N LEU A 319 -7.51 25.71 14.76
CA LEU A 319 -8.44 25.76 13.63
C LEU A 319 -9.50 26.87 13.77
N GLU A 320 -9.43 27.70 14.82
CA GLU A 320 -10.40 28.78 15.06
C GLU A 320 -10.65 29.67 13.83
N PRO A 321 -9.63 30.10 13.07
CA PRO A 321 -9.86 30.90 11.86
C PRO A 321 -10.67 30.19 10.75
N GLU A 322 -10.73 28.86 10.77
CA GLU A 322 -11.46 28.08 9.78
C GLU A 322 -12.95 27.92 10.15
N TRP A 323 -13.29 27.84 11.43
CA TRP A 323 -14.65 27.60 11.91
C TRP A 323 -15.34 28.84 12.49
N ALA A 324 -14.59 29.81 13.05
CA ALA A 324 -15.18 31.00 13.65
C ALA A 324 -16.01 31.79 12.62
N GLY A 325 -17.27 32.02 12.97
CA GLY A 325 -18.25 32.72 12.11
C GLY A 325 -18.78 31.88 10.92
N ARG A 326 -18.32 30.63 10.75
CA ARG A 326 -18.80 29.73 9.68
C ARG A 326 -19.63 28.58 10.21
N VAL A 327 -19.21 27.96 11.31
CA VAL A 327 -19.92 26.85 11.95
C VAL A 327 -19.94 27.06 13.45
N GLU A 328 -20.93 26.50 14.13
CA GLU A 328 -20.95 26.42 15.60
C GLU A 328 -20.19 25.17 16.01
N LEU A 329 -19.04 25.34 16.70
CA LEU A 329 -18.24 24.22 17.19
C LEU A 329 -18.48 24.04 18.70
N LYS A 330 -18.97 22.82 19.09
CA LYS A 330 -19.18 22.44 20.49
C LYS A 330 -18.22 21.32 20.88
N MET A 331 -17.51 21.49 22.00
CA MET A 331 -16.63 20.47 22.56
C MET A 331 -17.14 20.01 23.91
N SER A 332 -17.28 18.70 24.10
CA SER A 332 -17.67 18.04 25.36
C SER A 332 -16.73 16.86 25.62
N CYS A 333 -15.87 16.99 26.61
CA CYS A 333 -14.92 15.93 26.99
C CYS A 333 -15.17 15.54 28.46
N GLY A 334 -15.32 14.24 28.70
CA GLY A 334 -15.29 13.66 30.04
C GLY A 334 -13.91 13.71 30.67
N GLU A 335 -13.73 12.97 31.77
CA GLU A 335 -12.41 12.69 32.32
C GLU A 335 -11.73 11.64 31.45
N LEU A 336 -10.59 12.01 30.87
CA LEU A 336 -9.82 11.14 29.95
C LEU A 336 -8.52 10.70 30.64
N PRO A 337 -8.16 9.42 30.55
CA PRO A 337 -6.84 8.97 30.95
C PRO A 337 -5.77 9.54 30.02
N ARG A 338 -4.54 9.64 30.49
CA ARG A 338 -3.39 9.89 29.62
C ARG A 338 -3.18 8.69 28.71
N VAL A 339 -2.77 8.94 27.47
CA VAL A 339 -2.51 7.91 26.45
C VAL A 339 -1.10 8.07 25.90
N THR A 340 -0.43 6.95 25.66
CA THR A 340 0.91 6.95 25.07
C THR A 340 0.80 7.00 23.56
N VAL A 341 1.09 8.15 22.98
CA VAL A 341 0.98 8.39 21.52
C VAL A 341 2.10 9.29 21.03
N ARG A 342 2.28 9.35 19.71
CA ARG A 342 3.08 10.39 19.03
C ARG A 342 2.19 11.62 18.86
N PRO A 343 2.35 12.69 19.66
CA PRO A 343 1.37 13.77 19.74
C PRO A 343 1.18 14.50 18.41
N GLN A 344 2.24 14.64 17.62
CA GLN A 344 2.20 15.32 16.31
C GLN A 344 1.32 14.57 15.31
N GLN A 345 1.45 13.24 15.27
CA GLN A 345 0.67 12.41 14.35
C GLN A 345 -0.81 12.41 14.73
N ILE A 346 -1.12 12.32 16.04
CA ILE A 346 -2.50 12.36 16.50
C ILE A 346 -3.10 13.77 16.30
N SER A 347 -2.33 14.84 16.53
CA SER A 347 -2.78 16.21 16.24
C SER A 347 -3.11 16.41 14.77
N ALA A 348 -2.29 15.88 13.85
CA ALA A 348 -2.56 15.95 12.41
C ALA A 348 -3.83 15.18 12.02
N VAL A 349 -4.05 13.99 12.60
CA VAL A 349 -5.29 13.23 12.42
C VAL A 349 -6.50 14.03 12.91
N LEU A 350 -6.47 14.55 14.13
CA LEU A 350 -7.55 15.34 14.71
C LEU A 350 -7.84 16.59 13.87
N ALA A 351 -6.81 17.32 13.48
CA ALA A 351 -6.95 18.50 12.62
C ALA A 351 -7.64 18.14 11.30
N LYS A 352 -7.23 17.04 10.65
CA LYS A 352 -7.84 16.60 9.38
C LYS A 352 -9.32 16.22 9.55
N LEU A 353 -9.68 15.51 10.63
CA LEU A 353 -11.06 15.14 10.90
C LEU A 353 -11.93 16.37 11.18
N ILE A 354 -11.45 17.32 12.00
CA ILE A 354 -12.16 18.56 12.31
C ILE A 354 -12.31 19.43 11.06
N GLN A 355 -11.27 19.58 10.24
CA GLN A 355 -11.35 20.32 8.97
C GLN A 355 -12.37 19.70 8.01
N ASN A 356 -12.40 18.37 7.89
CA ASN A 356 -13.39 17.68 7.06
C ASN A 356 -14.80 17.95 7.57
N ALA A 357 -15.04 17.93 8.88
CA ALA A 357 -16.34 18.22 9.49
C ALA A 357 -16.78 19.68 9.25
N ILE A 358 -15.85 20.65 9.37
CA ILE A 358 -16.12 22.07 9.07
C ILE A 358 -16.48 22.24 7.59
N GLN A 359 -15.74 21.60 6.68
CA GLN A 359 -16.01 21.67 5.24
C GLN A 359 -17.33 21.01 4.83
N ALA A 360 -17.70 19.91 5.50
CA ALA A 360 -18.95 19.19 5.21
C ALA A 360 -20.17 19.94 5.77
N SER A 361 -20.00 20.72 6.83
CA SER A 361 -21.09 21.50 7.43
C SER A 361 -21.46 22.68 6.51
N SER A 362 -22.73 22.85 6.27
CA SER A 362 -23.26 24.00 5.51
C SER A 362 -22.91 25.31 6.24
N PRO A 363 -22.87 26.46 5.55
CA PRO A 363 -22.70 27.75 6.22
C PRO A 363 -23.69 27.87 7.39
N ARG A 364 -23.18 28.15 8.59
CA ARG A 364 -23.87 28.13 9.87
C ARG A 364 -24.28 26.72 10.38
N GLY A 365 -23.63 25.67 9.89
CA GLY A 365 -23.81 24.31 10.40
C GLY A 365 -23.16 24.13 11.79
N LYS A 366 -23.32 22.95 12.36
CA LYS A 366 -22.80 22.57 13.69
C LYS A 366 -21.78 21.46 13.55
N VAL A 367 -20.70 21.57 14.32
CA VAL A 367 -19.70 20.50 14.49
C VAL A 367 -19.61 20.18 15.98
N GLU A 368 -19.74 18.92 16.34
CA GLU A 368 -19.69 18.45 17.72
C GLU A 368 -18.46 17.55 17.90
N LEU A 369 -17.64 17.93 18.86
CA LEU A 369 -16.48 17.15 19.32
C LEU A 369 -16.83 16.55 20.68
N SER A 370 -16.70 15.24 20.83
CA SER A 370 -16.84 14.60 22.13
C SER A 370 -15.75 13.58 22.32
N ALA A 371 -15.30 13.43 23.57
CA ALA A 371 -14.32 12.44 23.92
C ALA A 371 -14.69 11.79 25.26
N ASP A 372 -14.63 10.46 25.29
CA ASP A 372 -14.99 9.66 26.45
C ASP A 372 -14.10 8.41 26.58
N CYS A 373 -14.01 7.84 27.76
CA CYS A 373 -13.29 6.60 28.00
C CYS A 373 -14.26 5.42 28.07
N ARG A 374 -14.11 4.45 27.16
CA ARG A 374 -14.94 3.25 27.09
C ARG A 374 -14.09 2.00 26.97
N ASN A 375 -14.36 0.99 27.78
CA ASN A 375 -13.71 -0.32 27.70
C ASN A 375 -12.17 -0.29 27.70
N GLY A 376 -11.55 0.64 28.43
CA GLY A 376 -10.09 0.79 28.47
C GLY A 376 -9.47 1.52 27.27
N SER A 377 -10.28 2.06 26.37
CA SER A 377 -9.87 2.88 25.23
C SER A 377 -10.50 4.26 25.30
N VAL A 378 -9.82 5.26 24.75
CA VAL A 378 -10.36 6.60 24.59
C VAL A 378 -11.01 6.68 23.21
N GLU A 379 -12.29 7.02 23.18
CA GLU A 379 -13.05 7.31 21.96
C GLU A 379 -13.16 8.83 21.78
N VAL A 380 -12.72 9.34 20.61
CA VAL A 380 -12.96 10.72 20.20
C VAL A 380 -13.92 10.69 19.01
N MET A 381 -15.02 11.43 19.14
CA MET A 381 -16.04 11.53 18.09
C MET A 381 -16.05 12.95 17.53
N VAL A 382 -16.00 13.06 16.20
CA VAL A 382 -16.14 14.29 15.44
C VAL A 382 -17.40 14.16 14.59
N ARG A 383 -18.47 14.86 14.96
CA ARG A 383 -19.76 14.82 14.27
C ARG A 383 -20.00 16.10 13.48
N ASP A 384 -20.28 15.96 12.22
CA ASP A 384 -20.79 17.03 11.35
C ASP A 384 -22.28 16.85 11.07
N HIS A 385 -22.93 17.93 10.66
CA HIS A 385 -24.33 17.95 10.24
C HIS A 385 -24.41 18.25 8.73
N GLY A 386 -23.48 17.69 7.97
CA GLY A 386 -23.40 17.79 6.53
C GLY A 386 -24.32 16.82 5.79
N PRO A 387 -24.08 16.58 4.50
CA PRO A 387 -24.89 15.68 3.68
C PRO A 387 -24.74 14.20 4.02
N GLY A 388 -23.73 13.82 4.84
CA GLY A 388 -23.41 12.41 5.12
C GLY A 388 -22.85 11.67 3.90
N PHE A 389 -22.81 10.34 3.99
CA PHE A 389 -22.30 9.46 2.94
C PHE A 389 -23.33 8.38 2.62
N SER A 390 -23.37 7.94 1.35
CA SER A 390 -24.09 6.73 0.99
C SER A 390 -23.38 5.49 1.60
N PRO A 391 -24.09 4.37 1.82
CA PRO A 391 -23.45 3.14 2.31
C PRO A 391 -22.28 2.68 1.42
N GLU A 392 -22.42 2.85 0.10
CA GLU A 392 -21.38 2.53 -0.89
C GLU A 392 -20.14 3.43 -0.75
N ASP A 393 -20.35 4.74 -0.52
CA ASP A 393 -19.28 5.70 -0.31
C ASP A 393 -18.58 5.50 1.04
N ALA A 394 -19.33 5.15 2.07
CA ALA A 394 -18.81 4.87 3.40
C ALA A 394 -17.92 3.62 3.42
N ALA A 395 -18.30 2.56 2.68
CA ALA A 395 -17.55 1.31 2.60
C ALA A 395 -16.11 1.49 2.08
N VAL A 396 -15.91 2.46 1.15
CA VAL A 396 -14.61 2.71 0.49
C VAL A 396 -13.96 4.02 0.93
N LEU A 397 -14.48 4.63 2.00
CA LEU A 397 -14.00 5.94 2.48
C LEU A 397 -12.53 5.94 2.91
N PHE A 398 -12.09 4.82 3.44
CA PHE A 398 -10.74 4.60 3.95
C PHE A 398 -9.85 3.80 2.99
N GLU A 399 -10.29 3.54 1.75
CA GLU A 399 -9.48 2.87 0.76
C GLU A 399 -8.59 3.88 0.01
N PRO A 400 -7.31 3.53 -0.25
CA PRO A 400 -6.47 4.31 -1.14
C PRO A 400 -7.01 4.17 -2.57
N GLY A 401 -7.29 5.25 -3.26
CA GLY A 401 -7.69 5.14 -4.65
C GLY A 401 -8.24 6.40 -5.28
N PHE A 402 -8.18 6.43 -6.61
CA PHE A 402 -8.86 7.41 -7.43
C PHE A 402 -10.24 6.84 -7.82
N ARG A 403 -11.30 7.62 -7.67
CA ARG A 403 -12.60 7.27 -8.23
C ARG A 403 -12.82 8.02 -9.53
N VAL A 404 -13.17 7.27 -10.55
CA VAL A 404 -13.67 7.85 -11.79
C VAL A 404 -15.20 7.94 -11.68
N ARG A 405 -15.73 9.15 -11.55
CA ARG A 405 -17.17 9.41 -11.60
C ARG A 405 -17.42 10.43 -12.71
N ASP A 406 -18.33 10.14 -13.62
CA ASP A 406 -18.69 10.98 -14.77
C ASP A 406 -17.48 11.31 -15.68
N GLY A 407 -16.57 10.34 -15.91
CA GLY A 407 -15.41 10.52 -16.75
C GLY A 407 -14.31 11.43 -16.16
N ARG A 408 -14.44 11.88 -14.89
CA ARG A 408 -13.45 12.67 -14.19
C ARG A 408 -12.83 11.88 -13.04
N VAL A 409 -11.50 11.89 -12.99
CA VAL A 409 -10.74 11.32 -11.88
C VAL A 409 -10.90 12.27 -10.69
N LYS A 410 -11.60 11.85 -9.65
CA LYS A 410 -11.57 12.52 -8.34
C LYS A 410 -10.46 11.88 -7.53
N ALA A 411 -9.54 12.70 -7.04
CA ALA A 411 -8.51 12.26 -6.10
C ALA A 411 -9.17 11.55 -4.91
N GLY A 412 -8.68 10.37 -4.58
CA GLY A 412 -9.15 9.60 -3.45
C GLY A 412 -8.99 10.37 -2.14
N ARG A 413 -9.72 9.98 -1.10
CA ARG A 413 -9.66 10.63 0.22
C ARG A 413 -8.45 10.14 1.01
N TRP A 414 -7.26 10.39 0.48
CA TRP A 414 -5.99 9.98 1.04
C TRP A 414 -5.79 10.43 2.50
N GLY A 415 -6.32 11.61 2.85
CA GLY A 415 -6.23 12.11 4.21
C GLY A 415 -6.92 11.21 5.24
N LEU A 416 -8.03 10.56 4.90
CA LEU A 416 -8.70 9.62 5.80
C LEU A 416 -8.02 8.25 5.82
N PHE A 417 -7.49 7.79 4.68
CA PHE A 417 -6.66 6.60 4.61
C PHE A 417 -5.40 6.73 5.49
N SER A 418 -4.64 7.83 5.33
CA SER A 418 -3.45 8.08 6.14
C SER A 418 -3.78 8.27 7.63
N SER A 419 -4.89 8.94 7.95
CA SER A 419 -5.37 9.07 9.33
C SER A 419 -5.65 7.70 9.96
N ARG A 420 -6.28 6.79 9.22
CA ARG A 420 -6.54 5.42 9.67
C ARG A 420 -5.25 4.64 9.87
N GLN A 421 -4.28 4.80 8.97
CA GLN A 421 -2.98 4.15 9.08
C GLN A 421 -2.22 4.62 10.33
N VAL A 422 -2.17 5.94 10.57
CA VAL A 422 -1.56 6.51 11.78
C VAL A 422 -2.20 5.93 13.04
N LEU A 423 -3.53 5.84 13.09
CA LEU A 423 -4.23 5.27 14.26
C LEU A 423 -3.91 3.79 14.46
N ARG A 424 -3.82 3.01 13.41
CA ARG A 424 -3.44 1.59 13.48
C ARG A 424 -2.02 1.39 14.01
N GLU A 425 -1.08 2.26 13.64
CA GLU A 425 0.26 2.26 14.21
C GLU A 425 0.26 2.53 15.73
N HIS A 426 -0.74 3.28 16.23
CA HIS A 426 -0.97 3.52 17.64
C HIS A 426 -1.83 2.44 18.32
N GLY A 427 -2.18 1.36 17.60
CA GLY A 427 -3.07 0.30 18.12
C GLY A 427 -4.54 0.69 18.18
N GLY A 428 -4.90 1.81 17.54
CA GLY A 428 -6.25 2.35 17.47
C GLY A 428 -6.95 2.04 16.14
N GLU A 429 -8.14 2.61 15.97
CA GLU A 429 -8.93 2.46 14.74
C GLU A 429 -9.69 3.76 14.44
N LEU A 430 -9.97 3.98 13.13
CA LEU A 430 -10.84 5.03 12.64
C LEU A 430 -12.07 4.43 11.98
N ALA A 431 -13.24 4.77 12.48
CA ALA A 431 -14.52 4.33 11.95
C ALA A 431 -15.41 5.51 11.58
N ILE A 432 -16.41 5.27 10.76
CA ILE A 432 -17.44 6.23 10.40
C ILE A 432 -18.83 5.69 10.75
N ARG A 433 -19.68 6.56 11.27
CA ARG A 433 -21.13 6.33 11.41
C ARG A 433 -21.82 7.44 10.62
N THR A 434 -22.63 7.11 9.63
CA THR A 434 -23.22 8.10 8.73
C THR A 434 -24.50 7.55 8.11
N ASP A 435 -25.45 8.46 7.91
CA ASP A 435 -26.65 8.23 7.12
C ASP A 435 -26.80 9.38 6.12
N PRO A 436 -27.26 9.12 4.88
CA PRO A 436 -27.48 10.17 3.90
C PRO A 436 -28.41 11.26 4.43
N GLY A 437 -27.99 12.51 4.37
CA GLY A 437 -28.75 13.67 4.83
C GLY A 437 -28.70 13.94 6.34
N GLN A 438 -28.03 13.09 7.15
CA GLN A 438 -27.95 13.26 8.61
C GLN A 438 -26.54 13.60 9.11
N GLY A 439 -25.62 13.90 8.21
CA GLY A 439 -24.21 14.16 8.53
C GLY A 439 -23.40 12.89 8.71
N ALA A 440 -22.18 13.06 9.24
CA ALA A 440 -21.30 11.96 9.55
C ALA A 440 -20.66 12.12 10.93
N THR A 441 -20.36 11.00 11.56
CA THR A 441 -19.61 10.93 12.82
C THR A 441 -18.36 10.09 12.59
N MET A 442 -17.19 10.72 12.61
CA MET A 442 -15.92 10.03 12.64
C MET A 442 -15.60 9.62 14.07
N VAL A 443 -15.31 8.35 14.27
CA VAL A 443 -14.99 7.76 15.58
C VAL A 443 -13.55 7.30 15.56
N LEU A 444 -12.72 7.97 16.34
CA LEU A 444 -11.31 7.65 16.55
C LEU A 444 -11.19 6.93 17.90
N THR A 445 -10.60 5.74 17.89
CA THR A 445 -10.38 4.95 19.11
C THR A 445 -8.89 4.79 19.35
N LEU A 446 -8.43 5.06 20.56
CA LEU A 446 -7.04 4.86 20.98
C LEU A 446 -7.01 4.01 22.25
N PRO A 447 -6.19 2.94 22.31
CA PRO A 447 -5.99 2.19 23.53
C PRO A 447 -5.23 3.04 24.55
N ARG A 448 -5.48 2.81 25.83
CA ARG A 448 -4.75 3.49 26.91
C ARG A 448 -3.25 3.19 26.86
N GLU A 449 -2.90 1.93 26.56
CA GLU A 449 -1.54 1.48 26.37
C GLU A 449 -1.32 1.20 24.87
N SER A 450 -0.56 2.06 24.22
CA SER A 450 -0.22 1.90 22.79
C SER A 450 0.84 0.81 22.61
N PRO A 451 0.81 0.06 21.48
CA PRO A 451 1.92 -0.83 21.08
C PRO A 451 3.26 -0.10 21.00
N LEU A 452 3.24 1.22 20.81
CA LEU A 452 4.43 2.09 20.76
C LEU A 452 5.10 2.29 22.13
N ALA A 453 4.46 1.90 23.22
CA ALA A 453 5.01 1.99 24.59
C ALA A 453 5.99 0.84 24.90
N ARG A 454 6.12 -0.15 24.03
CA ARG A 454 7.09 -1.25 24.21
C ARG A 454 8.40 -0.89 23.52
N PRO A 455 9.54 -0.92 24.26
CA PRO A 455 10.87 -0.65 23.73
C PRO A 455 11.29 -1.66 22.66
#